data_74c7a10f3bf8eb7ff31f2f9869a50cfc
#
_entry.id   74c7a10f3bf8eb7ff31f2f9869a50cfc
#
_cell.length_a   1.000
_cell.length_b   1.000
_cell.length_c   1.000
_cell.angle_alpha   90.00
_cell.angle_beta   90.00
_cell.angle_gamma   90.00
#
_symmetry.space_group_name_H-M   'P 1'
#
loop_
_entity.id
_entity.type
_entity.pdbx_description
1 polymer ?
#
loop_
_entity_poly.entity_id
_entity_poly.type
_entity_poly.pdbx_seq_one_letter_code
_entity_poly.pdbx_strand_id
1 'polypeptide(L)'
;YDLILSAGDLSPRYLSFLVTMARCPVMYIHGNHDDCYETIPPEGCDCIDGKVVNYKGLRIFGLGGSQRYKQGVHMYTPAQMRRRILKASFSLWKNKGFDILLTHAPALGLNDSEDLAHKGFDEFNKLMDKYHPRYFIHGHNHKNYSSGYKMKDHYNDTIVINAWESCVLEIPDEEIGGPSC
;
A
#
# COMPACT_ATOMS: atom_id res chain seq x y z
N TYR A 1 19.06 -3.96 3.02
CA TYR A 1 17.88 -3.29 2.49
C TYR A 1 17.95 -1.79 2.80
N ASP A 2 17.46 -0.95 1.88
CA ASP A 2 17.42 0.51 2.10
C ASP A 2 16.13 0.98 2.76
N LEU A 3 15.03 0.26 2.54
CA LEU A 3 13.71 0.59 3.02
C LEU A 3 12.87 -0.69 3.16
N ILE A 4 12.04 -0.75 4.19
CA ILE A 4 11.00 -1.77 4.35
C ILE A 4 9.64 -1.10 4.29
N LEU A 5 8.74 -1.64 3.44
CA LEU A 5 7.35 -1.23 3.33
C LEU A 5 6.45 -2.36 3.84
N SER A 6 5.57 -2.04 4.79
CA SER A 6 4.56 -2.99 5.28
C SER A 6 3.19 -2.64 4.71
N ALA A 7 2.56 -3.59 4.05
CA ALA A 7 1.22 -3.47 3.49
C ALA A 7 0.10 -3.76 4.51
N GLY A 8 0.39 -3.78 5.81
CA GLY A 8 -0.58 -3.99 6.89
C GLY A 8 -0.72 -5.45 7.34
N ASP A 9 -1.56 -5.65 8.36
CA ASP A 9 -1.89 -6.94 9.00
C ASP A 9 -0.68 -7.68 9.60
N LEU A 10 0.28 -6.93 10.14
CA LEU A 10 1.42 -7.47 10.87
C LEU A 10 1.32 -7.09 12.36
N SER A 11 1.91 -7.90 13.24
CA SER A 11 2.01 -7.54 14.65
C SER A 11 2.84 -6.26 14.83
N PRO A 12 2.42 -5.28 15.66
CA PRO A 12 3.22 -4.08 15.94
C PRO A 12 4.59 -4.42 16.51
N ARG A 13 4.69 -5.47 17.33
CA ARG A 13 5.96 -5.98 17.86
C ARG A 13 6.88 -6.51 16.77
N TYR A 14 6.31 -7.12 15.74
CA TYR A 14 7.11 -7.62 14.61
C TYR A 14 7.68 -6.47 13.78
N LEU A 15 6.91 -5.41 13.54
CA LEU A 15 7.42 -4.22 12.85
C LEU A 15 8.52 -3.53 13.67
N SER A 16 8.33 -3.37 14.99
CA SER A 16 9.36 -2.82 15.89
C SER A 16 10.63 -3.69 15.91
N PHE A 17 10.48 -5.01 15.84
CA PHE A 17 11.61 -5.92 15.69
C PHE A 17 12.34 -5.71 14.36
N LEU A 18 11.62 -5.54 13.24
CA LEU A 18 12.24 -5.29 11.94
C LEU A 18 13.07 -4.01 11.93
N VAL A 19 12.60 -2.93 12.55
CA VAL A 19 13.38 -1.68 12.71
C VAL A 19 14.73 -1.95 13.36
N THR A 20 14.72 -2.74 14.44
CA THR A 20 15.93 -3.05 15.20
C THR A 20 16.92 -3.90 14.40
N MET A 21 16.41 -4.87 13.63
CA MET A 21 17.23 -5.85 12.91
C MET A 21 17.70 -5.39 11.54
N ALA A 22 16.86 -4.70 10.79
CA ALA A 22 17.14 -4.36 9.40
C ALA A 22 18.06 -3.14 9.25
N ARG A 23 18.19 -2.29 10.26
CA ARG A 23 18.98 -1.06 10.26
C ARG A 23 18.61 -0.09 9.12
N CYS A 24 17.38 -0.15 8.65
CA CYS A 24 16.82 0.75 7.65
C CYS A 24 15.43 1.23 8.12
N PRO A 25 14.91 2.33 7.56
CA PRO A 25 13.56 2.79 7.86
C PRO A 25 12.51 1.72 7.54
N VAL A 26 11.50 1.64 8.41
CA VAL A 26 10.30 0.81 8.20
C VAL A 26 9.09 1.74 8.12
N MET A 27 8.41 1.74 6.98
CA MET A 27 7.18 2.49 6.77
C MET A 27 6.00 1.53 6.66
N TYR A 28 4.87 1.90 7.21
CA TYR A 28 3.69 1.03 7.20
C TYR A 28 2.41 1.78 6.87
N ILE A 29 1.44 1.03 6.42
CA ILE A 29 0.02 1.39 6.38
C ILE A 29 -0.76 0.39 7.21
N HIS A 30 -2.00 0.74 7.58
CA HIS A 30 -2.86 -0.17 8.33
C HIS A 30 -3.49 -1.23 7.42
N GLY A 31 -3.50 -2.47 7.88
CA GLY A 31 -4.40 -3.49 7.37
C GLY A 31 -5.78 -3.41 8.04
N ASN A 32 -6.68 -4.29 7.68
CA ASN A 32 -8.02 -4.30 8.27
C ASN A 32 -8.09 -5.01 9.64
N HIS A 33 -7.01 -5.62 10.08
CA HIS A 33 -6.87 -6.26 11.41
C HIS A 33 -5.92 -5.50 12.35
N ASP A 34 -5.48 -4.30 11.97
CA ASP A 34 -4.50 -3.50 12.75
C ASP A 34 -5.16 -2.56 13.76
N ASP A 35 -6.38 -2.85 14.21
CA ASP A 35 -7.11 -2.04 15.22
C ASP A 35 -6.28 -1.83 16.51
N CYS A 36 -5.42 -2.79 16.85
CA CYS A 36 -4.53 -2.69 18.02
C CYS A 36 -3.47 -1.57 17.90
N TYR A 37 -3.16 -1.08 16.71
CA TYR A 37 -2.20 0.02 16.51
C TYR A 37 -2.70 1.36 17.09
N GLU A 38 -4.01 1.51 17.29
CA GLU A 38 -4.59 2.67 17.99
C GLU A 38 -4.11 2.77 19.45
N THR A 39 -3.80 1.65 20.07
CA THR A 39 -3.36 1.58 21.47
C THR A 39 -1.89 1.19 21.63
N ILE A 40 -1.37 0.38 20.72
CA ILE A 40 0.01 -0.13 20.73
C ILE A 40 0.58 0.03 19.33
N PRO A 41 0.99 1.24 18.93
CA PRO A 41 1.57 1.46 17.61
C PRO A 41 2.94 0.79 17.46
N PRO A 42 3.37 0.42 16.27
CA PRO A 42 4.72 -0.07 16.01
C PRO A 42 5.77 0.99 16.36
N GLU A 43 6.67 0.68 17.29
CA GLU A 43 7.72 1.60 17.74
C GLU A 43 8.84 1.72 16.69
N GLY A 44 9.28 2.94 16.43
CA GLY A 44 10.35 3.23 15.47
C GLY A 44 9.97 3.11 14.00
N CYS A 45 8.69 2.88 13.70
CA CYS A 45 8.16 2.81 12.34
C CYS A 45 7.38 4.07 11.97
N ASP A 46 7.39 4.44 10.69
CA ASP A 46 6.66 5.59 10.18
C ASP A 46 5.32 5.17 9.56
N CYS A 47 4.21 5.67 10.13
CA CYS A 47 2.89 5.51 9.51
C CYS A 47 2.74 6.46 8.32
N ILE A 48 2.62 5.90 7.12
CA ILE A 48 2.42 6.66 5.87
C ILE A 48 0.99 6.57 5.34
N ASP A 49 0.06 6.04 6.14
CA ASP A 49 -1.34 5.89 5.74
C ASP A 49 -2.01 7.25 5.48
N GLY A 50 -2.57 7.43 4.29
CA GLY A 50 -3.15 8.68 3.80
C GLY A 50 -2.13 9.76 3.44
N LYS A 51 -0.83 9.44 3.33
CA LYS A 51 0.25 10.39 3.09
C LYS A 51 1.07 10.05 1.84
N VAL A 52 1.59 11.08 1.18
CA VAL A 52 2.68 10.96 0.20
C VAL A 52 3.98 11.29 0.92
N VAL A 53 4.92 10.36 0.94
CA VAL A 53 6.26 10.54 1.50
C VAL A 53 7.31 10.45 0.40
N ASN A 54 8.43 11.14 0.59
CA ASN A 54 9.58 11.07 -0.31
C ASN A 54 10.75 10.45 0.46
N TYR A 55 11.22 9.29 0.00
CA TYR A 55 12.39 8.62 0.55
C TYR A 55 13.50 8.58 -0.50
N LYS A 56 14.55 9.38 -0.31
CA LYS A 56 15.70 9.47 -1.24
C LYS A 56 15.30 9.71 -2.71
N GLY A 57 14.24 10.47 -2.96
CA GLY A 57 13.72 10.71 -4.30
C GLY A 57 12.55 9.80 -4.73
N LEU A 58 12.35 8.67 -4.06
CA LEU A 58 11.24 7.77 -4.32
C LEU A 58 9.97 8.26 -3.59
N ARG A 59 8.92 8.56 -4.34
CA ARG A 59 7.64 9.06 -3.83
C ARG A 59 6.70 7.89 -3.58
N ILE A 60 6.23 7.74 -2.34
CA ILE A 60 5.39 6.63 -1.92
C ILE A 60 4.07 7.18 -1.39
N PHE A 61 2.94 6.74 -1.94
CA PHE A 61 1.62 7.06 -1.44
C PHE A 61 1.01 5.85 -0.75
N GLY A 62 0.73 5.97 0.56
CA GLY A 62 0.13 4.92 1.38
C GLY A 62 -1.37 5.06 1.54
N LEU A 63 -2.13 3.96 1.38
CA LEU A 63 -3.57 3.89 1.63
C LEU A 63 -3.94 2.54 2.25
N GLY A 64 -4.06 2.51 3.57
CA GLY A 64 -4.40 1.29 4.32
C GLY A 64 -5.88 0.94 4.32
N GLY A 65 -6.17 -0.24 4.85
CA GLY A 65 -7.50 -0.79 5.07
C GLY A 65 -8.10 -1.52 3.89
N SER A 66 -9.23 -2.19 4.13
CA SER A 66 -9.97 -2.99 3.15
C SER A 66 -11.39 -2.45 2.90
N GLN A 67 -12.10 -3.06 1.96
CA GLN A 67 -13.54 -2.83 1.82
C GLN A 67 -14.27 -3.25 3.11
N ARG A 68 -15.33 -2.49 3.42
CA ARG A 68 -16.12 -2.72 4.62
C ARG A 68 -17.06 -3.91 4.42
N TYR A 69 -16.75 -5.04 5.02
CA TYR A 69 -17.60 -6.22 5.11
C TYR A 69 -18.17 -6.44 6.51
N LYS A 70 -17.61 -5.77 7.53
CA LYS A 70 -18.08 -5.73 8.91
C LYS A 70 -17.78 -4.36 9.54
N GLN A 71 -18.09 -4.18 10.82
CA GLN A 71 -17.62 -3.02 11.60
C GLN A 71 -16.13 -3.18 11.91
N GLY A 72 -15.32 -2.17 11.59
CA GLY A 72 -13.88 -2.14 11.85
C GLY A 72 -13.31 -0.76 11.56
N VAL A 73 -12.25 -0.38 12.28
CA VAL A 73 -11.63 0.94 12.21
C VAL A 73 -11.02 1.18 10.83
N HIS A 74 -10.35 0.19 10.29
CA HIS A 74 -9.65 0.26 9.00
C HIS A 74 -10.43 -0.40 7.85
N MET A 75 -11.77 -0.34 7.90
CA MET A 75 -12.65 -0.82 6.85
C MET A 75 -13.45 0.32 6.25
N TYR A 76 -13.36 0.52 4.97
CA TYR A 76 -13.89 1.69 4.27
C TYR A 76 -14.87 1.32 3.16
N THR A 77 -15.91 2.12 3.00
CA THR A 77 -16.70 2.09 1.76
C THR A 77 -15.92 2.76 0.62
N PRO A 78 -16.26 2.48 -0.66
CA PRO A 78 -15.66 3.19 -1.80
C PRO A 78 -15.73 4.72 -1.67
N ALA A 79 -16.86 5.24 -1.15
CA ALA A 79 -17.01 6.70 -0.91
C ALA A 79 -16.08 7.23 0.17
N GLN A 80 -15.82 6.45 1.23
CA GLN A 80 -14.86 6.82 2.28
C GLN A 80 -13.42 6.75 1.76
N MET A 81 -13.06 5.72 0.98
CA MET A 81 -11.74 5.63 0.34
C MET A 81 -11.52 6.82 -0.60
N ARG A 82 -12.51 7.20 -1.41
CA ARG A 82 -12.46 8.41 -2.24
C ARG A 82 -12.23 9.67 -1.43
N ARG A 83 -12.89 9.83 -0.27
CA ARG A 83 -12.66 10.99 0.63
C ARG A 83 -11.23 11.01 1.18
N ARG A 84 -10.63 9.86 1.50
CA ARG A 84 -9.24 9.76 1.95
C ARG A 84 -8.28 10.21 0.85
N ILE A 85 -8.49 9.78 -0.38
CA ILE A 85 -7.73 10.22 -1.55
C ILE A 85 -7.87 11.72 -1.77
N LEU A 86 -9.09 12.27 -1.67
CA LEU A 86 -9.33 13.71 -1.79
C LEU A 86 -8.62 14.52 -0.70
N LYS A 87 -8.55 14.02 0.53
CA LYS A 87 -7.77 14.67 1.60
C LYS A 87 -6.27 14.72 1.29
N ALA A 88 -5.74 13.73 0.58
CA ALA A 88 -4.35 13.70 0.15
C ALA A 88 -4.07 14.52 -1.12
N SER A 89 -5.10 15.11 -1.77
CA SER A 89 -4.97 15.77 -3.08
C SER A 89 -3.93 16.89 -3.14
N PHE A 90 -3.81 17.69 -2.09
CA PHE A 90 -2.79 18.74 -2.00
C PHE A 90 -1.37 18.15 -1.95
N SER A 91 -1.18 17.08 -1.17
CA SER A 91 0.11 16.38 -1.09
C SER A 91 0.45 15.70 -2.42
N LEU A 92 -0.52 15.08 -3.08
CA LEU A 92 -0.38 14.48 -4.40
C LEU A 92 0.02 15.54 -5.45
N TRP A 93 -0.64 16.70 -5.45
CA TRP A 93 -0.31 17.80 -6.34
C TRP A 93 1.10 18.36 -6.07
N LYS A 94 1.44 18.63 -4.80
CA LYS A 94 2.75 19.16 -4.40
C LYS A 94 3.90 18.23 -4.81
N ASN A 95 3.72 16.92 -4.68
CA ASN A 95 4.72 15.90 -5.03
C ASN A 95 4.66 15.49 -6.50
N LYS A 96 3.76 16.07 -7.32
CA LYS A 96 3.55 15.68 -8.73
C LYS A 96 3.27 14.18 -8.89
N GLY A 97 2.44 13.62 -8.01
CA GLY A 97 2.11 12.20 -7.97
C GLY A 97 2.99 11.36 -7.05
N PHE A 98 3.20 10.11 -7.42
CA PHE A 98 3.96 9.11 -6.66
C PHE A 98 4.50 8.03 -7.60
N ASP A 99 5.56 7.37 -7.19
CA ASP A 99 6.22 6.28 -7.93
C ASP A 99 5.72 4.91 -7.47
N ILE A 100 5.37 4.82 -6.18
CA ILE A 100 4.78 3.62 -5.55
C ILE A 100 3.43 3.97 -4.95
N LEU A 101 2.40 3.20 -5.31
CA LEU A 101 1.15 3.11 -4.57
C LEU A 101 1.23 1.90 -3.63
N LEU A 102 1.28 2.15 -2.33
CA LEU A 102 1.25 1.11 -1.31
C LEU A 102 -0.15 1.03 -0.71
N THR A 103 -0.83 -0.09 -0.87
CA THR A 103 -2.17 -0.30 -0.28
C THR A 103 -2.25 -1.60 0.50
N HIS A 104 -3.25 -1.72 1.39
CA HIS A 104 -3.54 -3.00 2.01
C HIS A 104 -4.41 -3.85 1.08
N ALA A 105 -5.60 -3.36 0.72
CA ALA A 105 -6.47 -4.06 -0.22
C ALA A 105 -5.96 -3.97 -1.67
N PRO A 106 -6.29 -4.94 -2.53
CA PRO A 106 -6.01 -4.89 -3.97
C PRO A 106 -6.85 -3.80 -4.68
N ALA A 107 -6.54 -3.56 -5.95
CA ALA A 107 -7.40 -2.83 -6.86
C ALA A 107 -8.46 -3.76 -7.47
N LEU A 108 -9.59 -3.21 -7.88
CA LEU A 108 -10.68 -3.99 -8.46
C LEU A 108 -10.22 -4.67 -9.76
N GLY A 109 -10.42 -5.98 -9.84
CA GLY A 109 -10.01 -6.80 -10.99
C GLY A 109 -8.53 -7.18 -10.99
N LEU A 110 -7.74 -6.82 -9.96
CA LEU A 110 -6.31 -7.09 -9.87
C LEU A 110 -6.01 -7.85 -8.57
N ASN A 111 -5.86 -9.17 -8.64
CA ASN A 111 -5.65 -10.03 -7.47
C ASN A 111 -6.76 -9.94 -6.40
N ASP A 112 -7.92 -9.41 -6.74
CA ASP A 112 -9.07 -9.36 -5.85
C ASP A 112 -9.96 -10.62 -6.00
N SER A 113 -11.02 -10.70 -5.22
CA SER A 113 -11.98 -11.78 -5.30
C SER A 113 -13.42 -11.21 -5.32
N GLU A 114 -14.38 -12.04 -5.71
CA GLU A 114 -15.79 -11.61 -5.81
C GLU A 114 -16.44 -11.40 -4.44
N ASP A 115 -15.90 -12.03 -3.40
CA ASP A 115 -16.42 -11.84 -2.04
C ASP A 115 -16.08 -10.45 -1.50
N LEU A 116 -16.99 -9.89 -0.71
CA LEU A 116 -16.90 -8.52 -0.23
C LEU A 116 -15.65 -8.26 0.64
N ALA A 117 -15.16 -9.27 1.33
CA ALA A 117 -14.00 -9.11 2.22
C ALA A 117 -12.71 -8.89 1.44
N HIS A 118 -12.55 -9.57 0.29
CA HIS A 118 -11.34 -9.54 -0.54
C HIS A 118 -11.50 -8.73 -1.84
N LYS A 119 -12.64 -8.04 -1.98
CA LYS A 119 -12.89 -7.19 -3.14
C LYS A 119 -11.98 -5.97 -3.16
N GLY A 120 -11.41 -5.68 -4.33
CA GLY A 120 -10.56 -4.52 -4.55
C GLY A 120 -11.33 -3.19 -4.64
N PHE A 121 -10.59 -2.07 -4.58
CA PHE A 121 -11.12 -0.73 -4.78
C PHE A 121 -10.90 -0.24 -6.21
N ASP A 122 -11.96 0.20 -6.88
CA ASP A 122 -11.89 0.89 -8.18
C ASP A 122 -11.17 2.25 -8.07
N GLU A 123 -11.19 2.85 -6.90
CA GLU A 123 -10.44 4.07 -6.61
C GLU A 123 -8.94 3.93 -6.82
N PHE A 124 -8.38 2.72 -6.64
CA PHE A 124 -6.95 2.45 -6.88
C PHE A 124 -6.65 2.33 -8.38
N ASN A 125 -7.56 1.75 -9.17
CA ASN A 125 -7.45 1.77 -10.63
C ASN A 125 -7.40 3.23 -11.14
N LYS A 126 -8.32 4.09 -10.66
CA LYS A 126 -8.34 5.52 -11.01
C LYS A 126 -7.08 6.28 -10.60
N LEU A 127 -6.45 5.90 -9.49
CA LEU A 127 -5.16 6.47 -9.10
C LEU A 127 -4.04 6.05 -10.05
N MET A 128 -3.99 4.77 -10.43
CA MET A 128 -3.02 4.26 -11.40
C MET A 128 -3.21 4.91 -12.78
N ASP A 129 -4.46 5.03 -13.26
CA ASP A 129 -4.78 5.69 -14.53
C ASP A 129 -4.38 7.17 -14.56
N LYS A 130 -4.46 7.85 -13.40
CA LYS A 130 -4.18 9.29 -13.32
C LYS A 130 -2.72 9.60 -13.12
N TYR A 131 -2.00 8.82 -12.32
CA TYR A 131 -0.65 9.15 -11.86
C TYR A 131 0.41 8.23 -12.44
N HIS A 132 0.04 7.13 -13.10
CA HIS A 132 0.93 6.17 -13.74
C HIS A 132 2.12 5.77 -12.85
N PRO A 133 1.87 5.26 -11.61
CA PRO A 133 2.95 4.83 -10.75
C PRO A 133 3.69 3.65 -11.38
N ARG A 134 4.97 3.52 -11.10
CA ARG A 134 5.75 2.36 -11.56
C ARG A 134 5.32 1.08 -10.88
N TYR A 135 4.99 1.19 -9.58
CA TYR A 135 4.62 0.03 -8.77
C TYR A 135 3.31 0.28 -8.02
N PHE A 136 2.47 -0.73 -8.04
CA PHE A 136 1.33 -0.88 -7.16
C PHE A 136 1.59 -2.08 -6.27
N ILE A 137 1.79 -1.85 -4.97
CA ILE A 137 2.11 -2.90 -3.99
C ILE A 137 0.93 -3.02 -3.04
N HIS A 138 0.39 -4.23 -2.91
CA HIS A 138 -0.72 -4.51 -2.01
C HIS A 138 -0.52 -5.82 -1.25
N GLY A 139 -1.28 -6.03 -0.17
CA GLY A 139 -1.36 -7.24 0.61
C GLY A 139 -2.74 -7.87 0.56
N HIS A 140 -3.27 -8.23 1.73
CA HIS A 140 -4.63 -8.67 2.04
C HIS A 140 -5.02 -10.02 1.42
N ASN A 141 -4.87 -10.23 0.11
CA ASN A 141 -5.27 -11.46 -0.56
C ASN A 141 -4.16 -12.51 -0.52
N HIS A 142 -4.43 -13.58 0.20
CA HIS A 142 -3.49 -14.67 0.38
C HIS A 142 -3.59 -15.68 -0.77
N LYS A 143 -2.48 -16.33 -1.09
CA LYS A 143 -2.38 -17.35 -2.14
C LYS A 143 -3.45 -18.46 -2.04
N ASN A 144 -3.89 -18.76 -0.83
CA ASN A 144 -4.83 -19.85 -0.57
C ASN A 144 -6.31 -19.49 -0.84
N TYR A 145 -6.63 -18.21 -1.07
CA TYR A 145 -8.02 -17.75 -1.21
C TYR A 145 -8.43 -17.47 -2.66
N SER A 146 -7.50 -17.43 -3.61
CA SER A 146 -7.83 -17.15 -5.00
C SER A 146 -7.20 -18.16 -5.94
N SER A 147 -8.01 -18.74 -6.82
CA SER A 147 -7.54 -19.63 -7.90
C SER A 147 -6.70 -18.91 -8.97
N GLY A 148 -6.70 -17.57 -8.94
CA GLY A 148 -5.99 -16.69 -9.88
C GLY A 148 -4.86 -15.88 -9.23
N TYR A 149 -4.34 -16.30 -8.05
CA TYR A 149 -3.25 -15.58 -7.37
C TYR A 149 -2.03 -15.41 -8.27
N LYS A 150 -1.60 -14.16 -8.41
CA LYS A 150 -0.33 -13.79 -9.03
C LYS A 150 0.47 -12.93 -8.08
N MET A 151 1.70 -13.30 -7.78
CA MET A 151 2.61 -12.46 -7.02
C MET A 151 2.92 -11.17 -7.78
N LYS A 152 3.04 -11.25 -9.11
CA LYS A 152 3.35 -10.12 -9.99
C LYS A 152 2.41 -10.13 -11.19
N ASP A 153 1.83 -8.99 -11.48
CA ASP A 153 0.94 -8.73 -12.61
C ASP A 153 1.22 -7.34 -13.20
N HIS A 154 0.47 -6.90 -14.19
CA HIS A 154 0.59 -5.59 -14.81
C HIS A 154 -0.78 -4.94 -14.96
N TYR A 155 -0.82 -3.63 -14.76
CA TYR A 155 -1.96 -2.79 -15.09
C TYR A 155 -1.46 -1.57 -15.87
N ASN A 156 -1.72 -1.51 -17.17
CA ASN A 156 -1.06 -0.57 -18.08
C ASN A 156 0.48 -0.64 -17.89
N ASP A 157 1.13 0.48 -17.62
CA ASP A 157 2.57 0.55 -17.38
C ASP A 157 2.97 0.28 -15.92
N THR A 158 2.00 0.05 -15.03
CA THR A 158 2.21 -0.19 -13.60
C THR A 158 2.47 -1.67 -13.33
N ILE A 159 3.56 -1.98 -12.64
CA ILE A 159 3.84 -3.32 -12.14
C ILE A 159 3.05 -3.53 -10.85
N VAL A 160 2.16 -4.51 -10.83
CA VAL A 160 1.33 -4.88 -9.67
C VAL A 160 2.02 -5.99 -8.90
N ILE A 161 2.18 -5.79 -7.59
CA ILE A 161 2.86 -6.74 -6.70
C ILE A 161 1.94 -7.08 -5.53
N ASN A 162 1.56 -8.35 -5.39
CA ASN A 162 0.98 -8.84 -4.15
C ASN A 162 2.11 -9.25 -3.20
N ALA A 163 2.31 -8.46 -2.15
CA ALA A 163 3.37 -8.63 -1.17
C ALA A 163 2.96 -9.60 -0.03
N TRP A 164 2.11 -10.60 -0.32
CA TRP A 164 1.78 -11.63 0.66
C TRP A 164 3.07 -12.33 1.15
N GLU A 165 3.21 -12.48 2.46
CA GLU A 165 4.43 -12.86 3.17
C GLU A 165 5.54 -11.79 3.02
N SER A 166 6.34 -11.85 1.96
CA SER A 166 7.38 -10.85 1.66
C SER A 166 7.83 -10.93 0.21
N CYS A 167 8.26 -9.79 -0.31
CA CYS A 167 8.97 -9.73 -1.59
C CYS A 167 10.14 -8.74 -1.51
N VAL A 168 11.18 -8.97 -2.30
CA VAL A 168 12.27 -8.03 -2.49
C VAL A 168 12.10 -7.34 -3.84
N LEU A 169 12.13 -6.00 -3.81
CA LEU A 169 12.06 -5.17 -4.99
C LEU A 169 13.38 -4.38 -5.11
N GLU A 170 14.09 -4.58 -6.19
CA GLU A 170 15.26 -3.79 -6.54
C GLU A 170 14.85 -2.68 -7.50
N ILE A 171 15.09 -1.43 -7.11
CA ILE A 171 14.81 -0.24 -7.92
C ILE A 171 16.14 0.41 -8.24
N PRO A 172 16.56 0.45 -9.52
CA PRO A 172 17.81 1.11 -9.93
C PRO A 172 17.81 2.60 -9.58
N ASP A 173 18.96 3.15 -9.17
CA ASP A 173 19.09 4.55 -8.77
C ASP A 173 18.69 5.52 -9.90
N GLU A 174 18.93 5.17 -11.15
CA GLU A 174 18.52 5.92 -12.34
C GLU A 174 17.01 6.06 -12.50
N GLU A 175 16.25 5.19 -11.85
CA GLU A 175 14.79 5.22 -11.82
C GLU A 175 14.23 6.03 -10.64
N ILE A 176 15.08 6.46 -9.69
CA ILE A 176 14.68 7.23 -8.53
C ILE A 176 14.78 8.73 -8.86
N GLY A 177 13.65 9.45 -8.70
CA GLY A 177 13.61 10.91 -8.90
C GLY A 177 13.48 11.37 -10.35
N GLY A 178 13.34 10.47 -11.31
CA GLY A 178 13.04 10.82 -12.70
C GLY A 178 11.64 11.43 -12.84
N PRO A 179 11.41 12.34 -13.82
CA PRO A 179 10.07 12.85 -14.07
C PRO A 179 9.16 11.69 -14.50
N SER A 180 8.05 11.52 -13.80
CA SER A 180 6.91 10.80 -14.39
C SER A 180 6.45 11.60 -15.60
N CYS A 181 6.52 10.97 -16.77
CA CYS A 181 6.03 11.54 -18.03
C CYS A 181 4.54 11.87 -17.93
#